data_17ac31dddbc2ad28ad5e19f391579c65
#
_entry.id   17ac31dddbc2ad28ad5e19f391579c65
#
_cell.length_a   1.000
_cell.length_b   1.000
_cell.length_c   1.000
_cell.angle_alpha   90.00
_cell.angle_beta   90.00
_cell.angle_gamma   90.00
#
_symmetry.space_group_name_H-M   'P 1'
#
loop_
_entity.id
_entity.type
_entity.pdbx_description
1 polymer ?
#
loop_
_entity_poly.entity_id
_entity_poly.type
_entity_poly.pdbx_seq_one_letter_code
_entity_poly.pdbx_strand_id
1 'polypeptide(L)'
;MPIAEVRDITEKDYPLLGCTALYDAMGTTISELQQKLSHDDRVLVTIITDGYENASRTWSGKQIKSLVEELRQIGWTFTFIGADQDVEKVAGTIGVKNTLRFSANEASTRKMFAQERVARERYYDKMEAKMCCCEASLDEEEDFFDAVRDNDNTAEPETDKQPDKKIIFFDRLSGSK
;
A
#
# COMPACT_ATOMS: atom_id res chain seq x y z
N MET A 1 -18.08 1.72 -9.52
CA MET A 1 -19.07 1.19 -8.57
C MET A 1 -18.88 1.95 -7.26
N PRO A 2 -19.92 2.59 -6.71
CA PRO A 2 -19.87 3.26 -5.41
C PRO A 2 -19.52 2.28 -4.28
N ILE A 3 -18.80 2.75 -3.26
CA ILE A 3 -18.39 1.90 -2.12
C ILE A 3 -19.59 1.26 -1.38
N ALA A 4 -20.72 1.98 -1.33
CA ALA A 4 -21.95 1.49 -0.71
C ALA A 4 -22.58 0.27 -1.45
N GLU A 5 -22.17 0.01 -2.69
CA GLU A 5 -22.67 -1.11 -3.51
C GLU A 5 -21.73 -2.33 -3.47
N VAL A 6 -20.60 -2.22 -2.78
CA VAL A 6 -19.63 -3.33 -2.66
C VAL A 6 -20.19 -4.35 -1.68
N ARG A 7 -20.44 -5.57 -2.19
CA ARG A 7 -20.91 -6.69 -1.37
C ARG A 7 -19.78 -7.30 -0.54
N ASP A 8 -20.16 -8.01 0.50
CA ASP A 8 -19.22 -8.77 1.31
C ASP A 8 -18.57 -9.90 0.50
N ILE A 9 -17.24 -10.08 0.67
CA ILE A 9 -16.52 -11.22 0.13
C ILE A 9 -16.89 -12.45 0.95
N THR A 10 -17.24 -13.53 0.27
CA THR A 10 -17.54 -14.83 0.87
C THR A 10 -16.44 -15.84 0.54
N GLU A 11 -16.38 -16.97 1.23
CA GLU A 11 -15.44 -18.05 0.93
C GLU A 11 -15.52 -18.54 -0.53
N LYS A 12 -16.68 -18.41 -1.18
CA LYS A 12 -16.87 -18.77 -2.59
C LYS A 12 -16.18 -17.79 -3.55
N ASP A 13 -15.98 -16.56 -3.13
CA ASP A 13 -15.36 -15.50 -3.92
C ASP A 13 -13.82 -15.54 -3.84
N TYR A 14 -13.28 -16.25 -2.83
CA TYR A 14 -11.86 -16.34 -2.57
C TYR A 14 -11.38 -17.80 -2.46
N PRO A 15 -11.18 -18.50 -3.59
CA PRO A 15 -10.63 -19.85 -3.58
C PRO A 15 -9.17 -19.82 -3.12
N LEU A 16 -8.83 -20.55 -2.07
CA LEU A 16 -7.47 -20.72 -1.57
C LEU A 16 -6.69 -21.63 -2.55
N LEU A 17 -5.94 -21.05 -3.47
CA LEU A 17 -5.19 -21.79 -4.50
C LEU A 17 -3.72 -22.05 -4.12
N GLY A 18 -3.25 -21.53 -2.98
CA GLY A 18 -1.88 -21.75 -2.49
C GLY A 18 -0.77 -21.13 -3.37
N CYS A 19 -1.12 -20.23 -4.28
CA CYS A 19 -0.21 -19.57 -5.20
C CYS A 19 -0.30 -18.05 -5.05
N THR A 20 0.86 -17.39 -5.06
CA THR A 20 0.97 -15.93 -4.99
C THR A 20 1.68 -15.40 -6.25
N ALA A 21 0.93 -14.87 -7.19
CA ALA A 21 1.44 -14.24 -8.41
C ALA A 21 1.61 -12.72 -8.17
N LEU A 22 2.49 -12.35 -7.25
CA LEU A 22 2.66 -10.97 -6.78
C LEU A 22 3.10 -10.03 -7.90
N TYR A 23 4.08 -10.44 -8.71
CA TYR A 23 4.58 -9.59 -9.79
C TYR A 23 3.55 -9.38 -10.89
N ASP A 24 2.79 -10.43 -11.24
CA ASP A 24 1.71 -10.30 -12.22
C ASP A 24 0.60 -9.38 -11.71
N ALA A 25 0.23 -9.50 -10.44
CA ALA A 25 -0.76 -8.62 -9.81
C ALA A 25 -0.29 -7.16 -9.82
N MET A 26 0.95 -6.90 -9.39
CA MET A 26 1.52 -5.55 -9.39
C MET A 26 1.59 -4.97 -10.81
N GLY A 27 2.23 -5.68 -11.73
CA GLY A 27 2.47 -5.18 -13.08
C GLY A 27 1.17 -4.90 -13.84
N THR A 28 0.20 -5.79 -13.75
CA THR A 28 -1.12 -5.62 -14.39
C THR A 28 -1.87 -4.43 -13.78
N THR A 29 -1.99 -4.40 -12.47
CA THR A 29 -2.73 -3.33 -11.76
C THR A 29 -2.12 -1.95 -12.00
N ILE A 30 -0.78 -1.82 -11.91
CA ILE A 30 -0.08 -0.56 -12.14
C ILE A 30 -0.27 -0.11 -13.59
N SER A 31 -0.13 -1.02 -14.56
CA SER A 31 -0.30 -0.69 -15.99
C SER A 31 -1.73 -0.25 -16.32
N GLU A 32 -2.74 -0.89 -15.73
CA GLU A 32 -4.13 -0.47 -15.90
C GLU A 32 -4.42 0.87 -15.23
N LEU A 33 -3.81 1.14 -14.08
CA LEU A 33 -3.96 2.39 -13.37
C LEU A 33 -3.35 3.55 -14.15
N GLN A 34 -2.15 3.38 -14.70
CA GLN A 34 -1.48 4.40 -15.53
C GLN A 34 -2.34 4.87 -16.72
N GLN A 35 -3.15 3.98 -17.30
CA GLN A 35 -4.06 4.33 -18.40
C GLN A 35 -5.24 5.21 -17.99
N LYS A 36 -5.54 5.28 -16.70
CA LYS A 36 -6.72 5.98 -16.15
C LYS A 36 -6.38 7.29 -15.45
N LEU A 37 -5.10 7.52 -15.23
CA LEU A 37 -4.61 8.67 -14.47
C LEU A 37 -4.35 9.88 -15.37
N SER A 38 -4.52 11.07 -14.80
CA SER A 38 -4.05 12.32 -15.35
C SER A 38 -2.68 12.70 -14.78
N HIS A 39 -2.00 13.66 -15.40
CA HIS A 39 -0.67 14.11 -14.97
C HIS A 39 -0.64 14.68 -13.54
N ASP A 40 -1.77 15.19 -13.05
CA ASP A 40 -1.87 15.85 -11.74
C ASP A 40 -2.26 14.86 -10.62
N ASP A 41 -2.56 13.60 -10.95
CA ASP A 41 -2.93 12.59 -9.96
C ASP A 41 -1.73 12.18 -9.13
N ARG A 42 -1.90 12.12 -7.80
CA ARG A 42 -0.93 11.55 -6.87
C ARG A 42 -1.30 10.09 -6.56
N VAL A 43 -0.32 9.22 -6.59
CA VAL A 43 -0.58 7.79 -6.47
C VAL A 43 0.19 7.19 -5.30
N LEU A 44 -0.55 6.55 -4.41
CA LEU A 44 -0.02 5.67 -3.37
C LEU A 44 -0.42 4.23 -3.69
N VAL A 45 0.57 3.36 -3.86
CA VAL A 45 0.37 1.92 -4.07
C VAL A 45 0.76 1.18 -2.80
N THR A 46 -0.21 0.57 -2.13
CA THR A 46 0.03 -0.29 -0.97
C THR A 46 -0.05 -1.76 -1.37
N ILE A 47 1.05 -2.48 -1.23
CA ILE A 47 1.14 -3.92 -1.48
C ILE A 47 1.00 -4.64 -0.14
N ILE A 48 -0.01 -5.51 -0.01
CA ILE A 48 -0.22 -6.33 1.19
C ILE A 48 -0.16 -7.79 0.76
N THR A 49 0.72 -8.57 1.38
CA THR A 49 0.87 -10.00 1.06
C THR A 49 1.22 -10.81 2.32
N ASP A 50 0.67 -12.02 2.39
CA ASP A 50 0.98 -13.04 3.40
C ASP A 50 1.89 -14.16 2.86
N GLY A 51 2.27 -14.08 1.57
CA GLY A 51 3.05 -15.11 0.89
C GLY A 51 4.20 -14.57 0.04
N TYR A 52 5.15 -15.47 -0.25
CA TYR A 52 6.21 -15.20 -1.20
C TYR A 52 5.71 -15.31 -2.63
N GLU A 53 6.28 -14.51 -3.52
CA GLU A 53 6.11 -14.66 -4.96
C GLU A 53 6.51 -16.07 -5.42
N ASN A 54 5.58 -16.79 -6.06
CA ASN A 54 5.83 -18.16 -6.52
C ASN A 54 5.07 -18.57 -7.80
N ALA A 55 4.29 -17.67 -8.39
CA ALA A 55 3.38 -18.05 -9.46
C ALA A 55 3.29 -17.07 -10.65
N SER A 56 3.99 -15.94 -10.61
CA SER A 56 4.00 -14.97 -11.72
C SER A 56 4.61 -15.56 -12.98
N ARG A 57 4.00 -15.22 -14.12
CA ARG A 57 4.39 -15.73 -15.44
C ARG A 57 4.64 -14.63 -16.47
N THR A 58 4.01 -13.48 -16.28
CA THR A 58 4.04 -12.35 -17.21
C THR A 58 5.09 -11.34 -16.80
N TRP A 59 5.18 -11.06 -15.50
CA TRP A 59 6.10 -10.07 -14.92
C TRP A 59 7.18 -10.73 -14.10
N SER A 60 8.41 -10.30 -14.28
CA SER A 60 9.56 -10.69 -13.46
C SER A 60 9.85 -9.63 -12.39
N GLY A 61 10.49 -10.02 -11.30
CA GLY A 61 10.91 -9.08 -10.25
C GLY A 61 11.78 -7.93 -10.77
N LYS A 62 12.62 -8.18 -11.78
CA LYS A 62 13.43 -7.14 -12.41
C LYS A 62 12.57 -6.11 -13.15
N GLN A 63 11.54 -6.54 -13.87
CA GLN A 63 10.62 -5.64 -14.57
C GLN A 63 9.81 -4.81 -13.56
N ILE A 64 9.32 -5.45 -12.49
CA ILE A 64 8.61 -4.75 -11.42
C ILE A 64 9.52 -3.72 -10.76
N LYS A 65 10.76 -4.07 -10.46
CA LYS A 65 11.72 -3.12 -9.88
C LYS A 65 11.93 -1.90 -10.76
N SER A 66 12.19 -2.10 -12.05
CA SER A 66 12.35 -0.98 -13.00
C SER A 66 11.10 -0.11 -13.06
N LEU A 67 9.90 -0.73 -13.12
CA LEU A 67 8.62 -0.02 -13.14
C LEU A 67 8.42 0.82 -11.87
N VAL A 68 8.69 0.26 -10.69
CA VAL A 68 8.58 0.97 -9.41
C VAL A 68 9.57 2.14 -9.35
N GLU A 69 10.83 1.93 -9.75
CA GLU A 69 11.85 2.97 -9.76
C GLU A 69 11.49 4.12 -10.71
N GLU A 70 11.00 3.84 -11.91
CA GLU A 70 10.53 4.84 -12.88
C GLU A 70 9.36 5.65 -12.35
N LEU A 71 8.36 4.98 -11.77
CA LEU A 71 7.16 5.65 -11.26
C LEU A 71 7.44 6.49 -10.01
N ARG A 72 8.38 6.07 -9.17
CA ARG A 72 8.84 6.89 -8.04
C ARG A 72 9.46 8.20 -8.50
N GLN A 73 10.19 8.23 -9.62
CA GLN A 73 10.77 9.46 -10.16
C GLN A 73 9.71 10.49 -10.58
N ILE A 74 8.50 10.05 -10.90
CA ILE A 74 7.38 10.91 -11.25
C ILE A 74 6.38 11.11 -10.08
N GLY A 75 6.79 10.77 -8.85
CA GLY A 75 6.07 11.09 -7.63
C GLY A 75 5.06 10.03 -7.15
N TRP A 76 5.13 8.80 -7.67
CA TRP A 76 4.38 7.69 -7.08
C TRP A 76 5.04 7.22 -5.78
N THR A 77 4.23 6.89 -4.81
CA THR A 77 4.69 6.30 -3.54
C THR A 77 4.29 4.85 -3.47
N PHE A 78 5.23 4.01 -3.00
CA PHE A 78 5.02 2.58 -2.83
C PHE A 78 5.28 2.17 -1.40
N THR A 79 4.37 1.35 -0.85
CA THR A 79 4.51 0.73 0.47
C THR A 79 4.33 -0.78 0.36
N PHE A 80 5.06 -1.54 1.18
CA PHE A 80 5.01 -2.99 1.21
C PHE A 80 4.75 -3.49 2.62
N ILE A 81 3.67 -4.22 2.81
CA ILE A 81 3.24 -4.82 4.07
C ILE A 81 3.27 -6.33 3.92
N GLY A 82 4.12 -6.99 4.69
CA GLY A 82 4.32 -8.44 4.59
C GLY A 82 4.06 -9.18 5.90
N ALA A 83 3.48 -10.38 5.80
CA ALA A 83 3.29 -11.27 6.93
C ALA A 83 4.44 -12.29 7.02
N ASP A 84 5.00 -12.46 8.23
CA ASP A 84 5.90 -13.56 8.63
C ASP A 84 7.10 -13.84 7.70
N GLN A 85 7.48 -12.89 6.83
CA GLN A 85 8.59 -12.99 5.88
C GLN A 85 9.67 -11.92 6.16
N ASP A 86 10.80 -12.03 5.49
CA ASP A 86 11.82 -10.98 5.47
C ASP A 86 11.36 -9.84 4.55
N VAL A 87 10.50 -8.97 5.12
CA VAL A 87 9.75 -7.94 4.40
C VAL A 87 10.68 -6.96 3.71
N GLU A 88 11.73 -6.52 4.40
CA GLU A 88 12.71 -5.56 3.88
C GLU A 88 13.45 -6.13 2.68
N LYS A 89 13.84 -7.40 2.76
CA LYS A 89 14.53 -8.07 1.67
C LYS A 89 13.63 -8.27 0.46
N VAL A 90 12.40 -8.73 0.67
CA VAL A 90 11.43 -8.93 -0.42
C VAL A 90 11.09 -7.61 -1.09
N ALA A 91 10.75 -6.58 -0.31
CA ALA A 91 10.47 -5.23 -0.81
C ALA A 91 11.67 -4.65 -1.58
N GLY A 92 12.89 -4.84 -1.08
CA GLY A 92 14.12 -4.40 -1.75
C GLY A 92 14.34 -5.03 -3.13
N THR A 93 13.88 -6.28 -3.34
CA THR A 93 13.96 -6.94 -4.67
C THR A 93 13.11 -6.27 -5.73
N ILE A 94 12.06 -5.56 -5.33
CA ILE A 94 11.14 -4.83 -6.19
C ILE A 94 11.25 -3.30 -6.06
N GLY A 95 12.31 -2.80 -5.40
CA GLY A 95 12.58 -1.36 -5.30
C GLY A 95 11.71 -0.57 -4.32
N VAL A 96 10.94 -1.24 -3.45
CA VAL A 96 10.13 -0.60 -2.42
C VAL A 96 10.93 -0.43 -1.14
N LYS A 97 10.93 0.77 -0.57
CA LYS A 97 11.66 1.11 0.67
C LYS A 97 10.74 1.18 1.90
N ASN A 98 9.51 1.65 1.73
CA ASN A 98 8.55 1.80 2.83
C ASN A 98 7.95 0.45 3.18
N THR A 99 8.33 -0.12 4.31
CA THR A 99 7.96 -1.48 4.70
C THR A 99 7.30 -1.53 6.07
N LEU A 100 6.31 -2.41 6.22
CA LEU A 100 5.71 -2.75 7.50
C LEU A 100 5.57 -4.27 7.61
N ARG A 101 5.96 -4.82 8.75
CA ARG A 101 5.84 -6.25 9.05
C ARG A 101 4.69 -6.51 10.01
N PHE A 102 3.98 -7.61 9.82
CA PHE A 102 2.99 -8.10 10.77
C PHE A 102 3.05 -9.63 10.88
N SER A 103 2.39 -10.20 11.88
CA SER A 103 2.25 -11.66 12.01
C SER A 103 0.86 -12.08 11.52
N ALA A 104 0.77 -13.25 10.88
CA ALA A 104 -0.47 -13.77 10.31
C ALA A 104 -1.44 -14.25 11.41
N ASN A 105 -1.91 -13.34 12.26
CA ASN A 105 -2.93 -13.57 13.25
C ASN A 105 -3.86 -12.34 13.36
N GLU A 106 -5.05 -12.56 13.91
CA GLU A 106 -6.12 -11.53 13.95
C GLU A 106 -5.68 -10.23 14.65
N ALA A 107 -5.04 -10.33 15.81
CA ALA A 107 -4.63 -9.15 16.59
C ALA A 107 -3.56 -8.33 15.83
N SER A 108 -2.55 -9.00 15.28
CA SER A 108 -1.50 -8.35 14.50
C SER A 108 -2.03 -7.75 13.19
N THR A 109 -2.97 -8.42 12.54
CA THR A 109 -3.64 -7.90 11.34
C THR A 109 -4.43 -6.63 11.64
N ARG A 110 -5.19 -6.61 12.74
CA ARG A 110 -5.90 -5.39 13.18
C ARG A 110 -4.94 -4.25 13.49
N LYS A 111 -3.85 -4.52 14.19
CA LYS A 111 -2.80 -3.53 14.49
C LYS A 111 -2.18 -2.99 13.20
N MET A 112 -1.84 -3.86 12.27
CA MET A 112 -1.27 -3.49 10.97
C MET A 112 -2.18 -2.54 10.20
N PHE A 113 -3.48 -2.82 10.09
CA PHE A 113 -4.42 -1.90 9.44
C PHE A 113 -4.58 -0.57 10.16
N ALA A 114 -4.53 -0.56 11.50
CA ALA A 114 -4.55 0.68 12.27
C ALA A 114 -3.29 1.53 12.01
N GLN A 115 -2.11 0.91 11.98
CA GLN A 115 -0.84 1.57 11.67
C GLN A 115 -0.84 2.12 10.23
N GLU A 116 -1.27 1.32 9.26
CA GLU A 116 -1.37 1.74 7.87
C GLU A 116 -2.30 2.94 7.70
N ARG A 117 -3.47 2.91 8.34
CA ARG A 117 -4.41 4.04 8.32
C ARG A 117 -3.78 5.33 8.82
N VAL A 118 -3.12 5.29 9.98
CA VAL A 118 -2.48 6.48 10.57
C VAL A 118 -1.34 6.98 9.67
N ALA A 119 -0.53 6.09 9.13
CA ALA A 119 0.55 6.46 8.23
C ALA A 119 0.01 7.12 6.95
N ARG A 120 -1.06 6.56 6.38
CA ARG A 120 -1.72 7.08 5.19
C ARG A 120 -2.39 8.44 5.42
N GLU A 121 -3.09 8.64 6.54
CA GLU A 121 -3.67 9.94 6.92
C GLU A 121 -2.58 11.01 6.99
N ARG A 122 -1.47 10.74 7.67
CA ARG A 122 -0.31 11.66 7.73
C ARG A 122 0.32 11.93 6.38
N TYR A 123 0.40 10.92 5.53
CA TYR A 123 0.90 11.09 4.16
C TYR A 123 0.03 12.08 3.38
N TYR A 124 -1.29 11.98 3.46
CA TYR A 124 -2.19 12.92 2.78
C TYR A 124 -2.13 14.31 3.36
N ASP A 125 -2.10 14.48 4.68
CA ASP A 125 -1.93 15.78 5.35
C ASP A 125 -0.65 16.48 4.86
N LYS A 126 0.46 15.75 4.75
CA LYS A 126 1.72 16.28 4.22
C LYS A 126 1.60 16.67 2.73
N MET A 127 0.93 15.87 1.93
CA MET A 127 0.72 16.18 0.51
C MET A 127 -0.13 17.43 0.33
N GLU A 128 -1.20 17.60 1.11
CA GLU A 128 -2.03 18.81 1.08
C GLU A 128 -1.22 20.05 1.52
N ALA A 129 -0.43 19.93 2.59
CA ALA A 129 0.42 21.03 3.06
C ALA A 129 1.45 21.46 2.00
N LYS A 130 2.08 20.52 1.30
CA LYS A 130 3.03 20.80 0.20
C LYS A 130 2.36 21.47 -0.99
N MET A 131 1.13 21.11 -1.32
CA MET A 131 0.38 21.78 -2.38
C MET A 131 0.08 23.26 -2.06
N CYS A 132 -0.15 23.59 -0.78
CA CYS A 132 -0.41 24.97 -0.36
C CYS A 132 0.84 25.86 -0.33
N CYS A 133 2.04 25.30 -0.11
CA CYS A 133 3.26 26.07 0.18
C CYS A 133 4.21 26.26 -1.02
N CYS A 134 3.88 25.76 -2.21
CA CYS A 134 4.73 25.84 -3.43
C CYS A 134 6.19 25.37 -3.27
N GLU A 135 6.54 24.70 -2.18
CA GLU A 135 7.87 24.12 -1.97
C GLU A 135 7.85 22.65 -2.41
N ALA A 136 8.29 22.46 -3.65
CA ALA A 136 8.35 21.14 -4.29
C ALA A 136 9.70 20.46 -4.06
N SER A 137 10.02 20.09 -2.84
CA SER A 137 11.00 19.04 -2.61
C SER A 137 10.28 17.89 -1.90
N LEU A 138 10.01 16.84 -2.65
CA LEU A 138 9.74 15.55 -2.08
C LEU A 138 11.07 15.10 -1.45
N ASP A 139 11.24 15.28 -0.16
CA ASP A 139 12.29 14.60 0.57
C ASP A 139 11.97 13.11 0.48
N GLU A 140 12.64 12.44 -0.47
CA GLU A 140 12.46 11.00 -0.76
C GLU A 140 12.89 10.10 0.41
N GLU A 141 13.42 10.68 1.48
CA GLU A 141 14.06 9.94 2.58
C GLU A 141 13.11 9.68 3.76
N GLU A 142 11.94 10.31 3.83
CA GLU A 142 11.05 10.07 4.95
C GLU A 142 10.26 8.76 4.78
N ASP A 143 10.51 7.82 5.67
CA ASP A 143 9.82 6.53 5.67
C ASP A 143 8.32 6.73 5.95
N PHE A 144 7.48 6.21 5.07
CA PHE A 144 6.02 6.27 5.20
C PHE A 144 5.51 5.76 6.56
N PHE A 145 6.18 4.75 7.13
CA PHE A 145 5.78 4.12 8.39
C PHE A 145 6.57 4.60 9.62
N ASP A 146 7.52 5.54 9.48
CA ASP A 146 8.41 5.96 10.58
C ASP A 146 7.61 6.33 11.84
N ALA A 147 6.64 7.19 11.70
CA ALA A 147 5.83 7.68 12.82
C ALA A 147 4.93 6.63 13.50
N VAL A 148 4.79 5.43 12.95
CA VAL A 148 3.98 4.35 13.52
C VAL A 148 4.81 3.18 14.04
N ARG A 149 6.12 3.13 13.70
CA ARG A 149 7.05 2.12 14.23
C ARG A 149 7.41 2.38 15.69
N ASP A 150 7.60 3.63 16.08
CA ASP A 150 8.01 4.02 17.43
C ASP A 150 6.92 3.83 18.51
N ASN A 151 5.67 3.62 18.10
CA ASN A 151 4.54 3.41 19.02
C ASN A 151 4.39 1.97 19.54
N ASP A 152 5.38 1.12 19.38
CA ASP A 152 5.31 -0.28 19.87
C ASP A 152 5.35 -0.41 21.40
N ASN A 153 5.48 0.73 22.13
CA ASN A 153 5.60 0.77 23.59
C ASN A 153 4.39 1.40 24.33
N THR A 154 3.28 1.71 23.67
CA THR A 154 2.10 2.28 24.35
C THR A 154 0.81 1.57 23.98
N ALA A 155 0.20 0.95 25.01
CA ALA A 155 -1.22 0.65 25.22
C ALA A 155 -2.04 0.15 24.04
N GLU A 156 -2.70 -0.99 24.26
CA GLU A 156 -3.80 -1.48 23.44
C GLU A 156 -4.78 -0.34 23.12
N PRO A 157 -5.16 -0.12 21.85
CA PRO A 157 -6.18 0.86 21.54
C PRO A 157 -7.51 0.37 22.12
N GLU A 158 -8.14 1.23 22.90
CA GLU A 158 -9.51 1.03 23.38
C GLU A 158 -10.42 0.67 22.20
N THR A 159 -11.24 -0.32 22.41
CA THR A 159 -12.20 -0.86 21.45
C THR A 159 -13.22 0.21 21.08
N ASP A 160 -12.98 0.94 20.01
CA ASP A 160 -14.00 1.77 19.38
C ASP A 160 -14.88 0.88 18.50
N LYS A 161 -16.12 0.72 18.94
CA LYS A 161 -17.16 0.00 18.24
C LYS A 161 -17.67 0.88 17.10
N GLN A 162 -16.99 0.86 15.96
CA GLN A 162 -17.58 1.33 14.70
C GLN A 162 -17.66 0.21 13.67
N PRO A 163 -18.76 0.16 12.88
CA PRO A 163 -19.03 -0.95 11.99
C PRO A 163 -18.02 -1.01 10.84
N ASP A 164 -17.66 -2.23 10.49
CA ASP A 164 -16.79 -2.65 9.40
C ASP A 164 -16.94 -1.80 8.13
N LYS A 165 -16.03 -0.85 7.93
CA LYS A 165 -15.85 -0.22 6.62
C LYS A 165 -14.79 -0.99 5.87
N LYS A 166 -15.21 -1.79 4.92
CA LYS A 166 -14.33 -2.46 3.96
C LYS A 166 -13.52 -1.45 3.18
N ILE A 167 -12.23 -1.67 3.15
CA ILE A 167 -11.27 -0.79 2.49
C ILE A 167 -10.85 -1.47 1.19
N ILE A 168 -11.21 -0.87 0.06
CA ILE A 168 -10.62 -1.18 -1.24
C ILE A 168 -9.60 -0.09 -1.51
N PHE A 169 -8.32 -0.47 -1.61
CA PHE A 169 -7.20 0.46 -1.75
C PHE A 169 -6.99 0.93 -3.18
N PHE A 170 -7.77 1.90 -3.62
CA PHE A 170 -7.41 2.80 -4.72
C PHE A 170 -7.90 4.20 -4.35
N ASP A 171 -7.00 5.05 -3.88
CA ASP A 171 -7.35 6.44 -3.59
C ASP A 171 -6.73 7.36 -4.64
N ARG A 172 -7.57 8.18 -5.25
CA ARG A 172 -7.20 9.15 -6.27
C ARG A 172 -7.41 10.54 -5.69
N LEU A 173 -6.32 11.28 -5.48
CA LEU A 173 -6.38 12.71 -5.23
C LEU A 173 -6.42 13.45 -6.57
N SER A 174 -7.61 13.86 -7.02
CA SER A 174 -7.75 14.79 -8.12
C SER A 174 -7.72 16.21 -7.56
N GLY A 175 -6.72 16.99 -7.97
CA GLY A 175 -6.68 18.43 -7.68
C GLY A 175 -7.90 19.12 -8.30
N SER A 176 -8.84 19.51 -7.46
CA SER A 176 -9.92 20.42 -7.88
C SER A 176 -9.36 21.82 -8.07
N LYS A 177 -9.62 22.40 -9.23
CA LYS A 177 -9.41 23.84 -9.48
C LYS A 177 -10.37 24.67 -8.67
#